data_137f4f87fb9b5528bc773bc1e4d0614a
#
_entry.id   137f4f87fb9b5528bc773bc1e4d0614a
#
_cell.length_a   1.000
_cell.length_b   1.000
_cell.length_c   1.000
_cell.angle_alpha   90.00
_cell.angle_beta   90.00
_cell.angle_gamma   90.00
#
_symmetry.space_group_name_H-M   'P 1'
#
loop_
_entity.id
_entity.type
_entity.pdbx_description
1 polymer ?
#
loop_
_entity_poly.entity_id
_entity_poly.type
_entity_poly.pdbx_seq_one_letter_code
_entity_poly.pdbx_strand_id
1 'polypeptide(L)'
;SQANMLTAMKNVDTLLRLTTNLINFSKANVYSSSLRISEHELNTYMEGICHAFYSYAEAKQIKLDYKSNFEYQNVWFDKEKMDSITKNLISNAIKYTPAHGEVHIIICHDKDNWSLEITDTGIGIPAKEQKKLFKLHFRGSNAINAKITGSGIGLMLVWKLVRIHKGKISIESVENKGTRVKVIFPQKQFRNQQVPTETVQQENVAPVSPSAVSPHTYKDLYRQHVQNTQRILVVEDNDDLRRS
;
A
#
# COMPACT_ATOMS: atom_id res chain seq x y z
N SER A 1 2.92 33.67 21.96
CA SER A 1 4.23 33.06 22.20
C SER A 1 4.54 32.04 21.11
N GLN A 2 5.82 31.75 20.86
CA GLN A 2 6.27 30.77 19.84
C GLN A 2 5.62 29.38 20.01
N ALA A 3 5.37 28.95 21.25
CA ALA A 3 4.71 27.68 21.54
C ALA A 3 3.26 27.62 21.01
N ASN A 4 2.51 28.69 21.14
CA ASN A 4 1.13 28.76 20.62
C ASN A 4 1.09 28.75 19.11
N MET A 5 2.06 29.38 18.45
CA MET A 5 2.18 29.40 17.00
C MET A 5 2.53 28.01 16.44
N LEU A 6 3.44 27.29 17.09
CA LEU A 6 3.80 25.91 16.72
C LEU A 6 2.62 24.95 16.89
N THR A 7 1.85 25.11 17.94
CA THR A 7 0.62 24.34 18.19
C THR A 7 -0.46 24.65 17.15
N ALA A 8 -0.65 25.92 16.79
CA ALA A 8 -1.58 26.34 15.75
C ALA A 8 -1.19 25.76 14.38
N MET A 9 0.08 25.81 14.00
CA MET A 9 0.58 25.20 12.75
C MET A 9 0.33 23.70 12.71
N LYS A 10 0.59 22.97 13.79
CA LYS A 10 0.30 21.53 13.88
C LYS A 10 -1.20 21.23 13.74
N ASN A 11 -2.06 22.07 14.32
CA ASN A 11 -3.51 21.92 14.21
C ASN A 11 -4.00 22.17 12.78
N VAL A 12 -3.47 23.21 12.11
CA VAL A 12 -3.77 23.51 10.69
C VAL A 12 -3.34 22.36 9.79
N ASP A 13 -2.13 21.83 9.97
CA ASP A 13 -1.64 20.67 9.20
C ASP A 13 -2.51 19.44 9.42
N THR A 14 -2.94 19.22 10.65
CA THR A 14 -3.86 18.12 11.00
C THR A 14 -5.23 18.29 10.34
N LEU A 15 -5.78 19.51 10.33
CA LEU A 15 -7.06 19.84 9.68
C LEU A 15 -6.96 19.64 8.17
N LEU A 16 -5.94 20.18 7.52
CA LEU A 16 -5.70 20.01 6.08
C LEU A 16 -5.63 18.54 5.71
N ARG A 17 -4.92 17.73 6.49
CA ARG A 17 -4.83 16.30 6.26
C ARG A 17 -6.15 15.57 6.47
N LEU A 18 -6.92 15.94 7.49
CA LEU A 18 -8.26 15.37 7.72
C LEU A 18 -9.22 15.74 6.59
N THR A 19 -9.19 16.98 6.14
CA THR A 19 -10.01 17.48 5.02
C THR A 19 -9.63 16.76 3.72
N THR A 20 -8.34 16.62 3.42
CA THR A 20 -7.86 15.87 2.25
C THR A 20 -8.30 14.40 2.30
N ASN A 21 -8.21 13.77 3.47
CA ASN A 21 -8.67 12.39 3.66
C ASN A 21 -10.19 12.27 3.51
N LEU A 22 -10.96 13.24 4.01
CA LEU A 22 -12.42 13.28 3.85
C LEU A 22 -12.82 13.46 2.38
N ILE A 23 -12.13 14.35 1.66
CA ILE A 23 -12.31 14.54 0.21
C ILE A 23 -12.00 13.25 -0.54
N ASN A 24 -10.89 12.58 -0.22
CA ASN A 24 -10.52 11.31 -0.84
C ASN A 24 -11.53 10.20 -0.50
N PHE A 25 -12.07 10.20 0.72
CA PHE A 25 -13.15 9.28 1.11
C PHE A 25 -14.47 9.59 0.38
N SER A 26 -14.84 10.86 0.29
CA SER A 26 -16.01 11.31 -0.47
C SER A 26 -15.83 10.97 -1.96
N LYS A 27 -14.67 11.22 -2.53
CA LYS A 27 -14.32 10.79 -3.88
C LYS A 27 -14.44 9.26 -4.02
N ALA A 28 -13.92 8.45 -3.09
CA ALA A 28 -14.06 7.00 -3.13
C ALA A 28 -15.53 6.52 -3.08
N ASN A 29 -16.41 7.25 -2.41
CA ASN A 29 -17.85 6.98 -2.44
C ASN A 29 -18.51 7.43 -3.76
N VAL A 30 -18.06 8.53 -4.37
CA VAL A 30 -18.52 9.03 -5.67
C VAL A 30 -17.92 8.22 -6.82
N TYR A 31 -16.67 7.73 -6.69
CA TYR A 31 -16.00 6.88 -7.68
C TYR A 31 -16.46 5.42 -7.67
N SER A 32 -17.53 5.07 -6.96
CA SER A 32 -18.04 3.68 -6.92
C SER A 32 -18.58 3.18 -8.27
N SER A 33 -18.58 3.98 -9.33
CA SER A 33 -19.27 3.62 -10.57
C SER A 33 -18.38 3.37 -11.79
N SER A 34 -17.15 3.85 -11.87
CA SER A 34 -16.30 3.56 -13.04
C SER A 34 -14.80 3.58 -12.73
N LEU A 35 -14.11 2.50 -13.13
CA LEU A 35 -12.66 2.43 -13.21
C LEU A 35 -12.21 3.04 -14.54
N ARG A 36 -11.18 3.89 -14.50
CA ARG A 36 -10.46 4.35 -15.69
C ARG A 36 -9.24 3.45 -15.87
N ILE A 37 -9.48 2.27 -16.43
CA ILE A 37 -8.43 1.27 -16.62
C ILE A 37 -7.56 1.66 -17.80
N SER A 38 -6.25 1.70 -17.60
CA SER A 38 -5.22 1.86 -18.62
C SER A 38 -4.07 0.89 -18.38
N GLU A 39 -3.29 0.66 -19.43
CA GLU A 39 -2.12 -0.21 -19.39
C GLU A 39 -0.93 0.55 -18.80
N HIS A 40 -0.20 -0.10 -17.90
CA HIS A 40 0.99 0.47 -17.26
C HIS A 40 2.09 -0.58 -17.14
N GLU A 41 3.33 -0.17 -17.36
CA GLU A 41 4.47 -0.99 -17.01
C GLU A 41 4.64 -0.96 -15.48
N LEU A 42 4.47 -2.13 -14.86
CA LEU A 42 4.30 -2.25 -13.40
C LEU A 42 5.57 -1.92 -12.64
N ASN A 43 6.73 -2.31 -13.15
CA ASN A 43 8.00 -2.09 -12.47
C ASN A 43 8.36 -0.60 -12.42
N THR A 44 8.35 0.07 -13.59
CA THR A 44 8.57 1.52 -13.69
C THR A 44 7.59 2.32 -12.84
N TYR A 45 6.31 1.91 -12.84
CA TYR A 45 5.28 2.55 -12.02
C TYR A 45 5.61 2.44 -10.51
N MET A 46 5.96 1.25 -10.05
CA MET A 46 6.26 1.02 -8.63
C MET A 46 7.57 1.66 -8.19
N GLU A 47 8.61 1.59 -9.01
CA GLU A 47 9.89 2.27 -8.76
C GLU A 47 9.71 3.78 -8.59
N GLY A 48 8.91 4.40 -9.48
CA GLY A 48 8.60 5.84 -9.38
C GLY A 48 7.92 6.21 -8.06
N ILE A 49 6.99 5.37 -7.58
CA ILE A 49 6.35 5.60 -6.27
C ILE A 49 7.36 5.37 -5.12
N CYS A 50 8.11 4.27 -5.14
CA CYS A 50 9.10 3.97 -4.09
C CYS A 50 10.15 5.08 -3.97
N HIS A 51 10.62 5.60 -5.10
CA HIS A 51 11.58 6.70 -5.15
C HIS A 51 11.08 7.94 -4.39
N ALA A 52 9.79 8.27 -4.50
CA ALA A 52 9.19 9.38 -3.78
C ALA A 52 9.17 9.19 -2.24
N PHE A 53 9.34 7.96 -1.75
CA PHE A 53 9.35 7.66 -0.31
C PHE A 53 10.74 7.46 0.29
N TYR A 54 11.81 7.36 -0.52
CA TYR A 54 13.17 7.15 0.02
C TYR A 54 13.59 8.26 0.98
N SER A 55 13.47 9.53 0.62
CA SER A 55 13.83 10.65 1.51
C SER A 55 13.00 10.66 2.80
N TYR A 56 11.73 10.24 2.73
CA TYR A 56 10.89 10.16 3.92
C TYR A 56 11.30 9.01 4.84
N ALA A 57 11.66 7.85 4.29
CA ALA A 57 12.17 6.72 5.04
C ALA A 57 13.54 7.04 5.66
N GLU A 58 14.45 7.64 4.89
CA GLU A 58 15.77 8.07 5.33
C GLU A 58 15.70 9.07 6.49
N ALA A 59 14.85 10.09 6.38
CA ALA A 59 14.62 11.06 7.46
C ALA A 59 14.13 10.42 8.77
N LYS A 60 13.52 9.23 8.69
CA LYS A 60 13.11 8.42 9.82
C LYS A 60 14.11 7.33 10.20
N GLN A 61 15.24 7.25 9.52
CA GLN A 61 16.26 6.21 9.69
C GLN A 61 15.68 4.79 9.45
N ILE A 62 14.77 4.64 8.47
CA ILE A 62 14.16 3.38 8.10
C ILE A 62 14.76 2.91 6.78
N LYS A 63 15.15 1.65 6.71
CA LYS A 63 15.59 1.01 5.49
C LYS A 63 14.37 0.65 4.64
N LEU A 64 14.29 1.18 3.42
CA LEU A 64 13.23 0.90 2.46
C LEU A 64 13.81 0.13 1.27
N ASP A 65 13.36 -1.12 1.08
CA ASP A 65 13.77 -1.98 -0.02
C ASP A 65 12.58 -2.25 -0.96
N TYR A 66 12.84 -2.20 -2.27
CA TYR A 66 11.89 -2.57 -3.32
C TYR A 66 12.43 -3.73 -4.15
N LYS A 67 11.58 -4.72 -4.47
CA LYS A 67 11.91 -5.88 -5.31
C LYS A 67 10.76 -6.30 -6.19
N SER A 68 11.07 -6.81 -7.39
CA SER A 68 10.11 -7.47 -8.29
C SER A 68 10.60 -8.87 -8.66
N ASN A 69 9.68 -9.77 -9.02
CA ASN A 69 10.00 -11.10 -9.55
C ASN A 69 10.06 -11.15 -11.09
N PHE A 70 10.02 -9.99 -11.74
CA PHE A 70 10.08 -9.81 -13.19
C PHE A 70 10.81 -8.51 -13.53
N GLU A 71 11.35 -8.40 -14.73
CA GLU A 71 12.00 -7.17 -15.20
C GLU A 71 11.00 -6.21 -15.85
N TYR A 72 10.10 -6.73 -16.67
CA TYR A 72 9.11 -5.97 -17.41
C TYR A 72 7.76 -6.68 -17.43
N GLN A 73 6.69 -5.97 -17.06
CA GLN A 73 5.34 -6.51 -17.11
C GLN A 73 4.29 -5.41 -17.23
N ASN A 74 3.54 -5.45 -18.32
CA ASN A 74 2.36 -4.61 -18.47
C ASN A 74 1.16 -5.20 -17.73
N VAL A 75 0.47 -4.34 -16.99
CA VAL A 75 -0.74 -4.65 -16.24
C VAL A 75 -1.77 -3.53 -16.42
N TRP A 76 -3.04 -3.85 -16.18
CA TRP A 76 -4.15 -2.93 -16.35
C TRP A 76 -4.73 -2.54 -14.99
N PHE A 77 -4.79 -1.23 -14.71
CA PHE A 77 -5.42 -0.68 -13.51
C PHE A 77 -5.79 0.80 -13.68
N ASP A 78 -6.59 1.32 -12.76
CA ASP A 78 -6.83 2.76 -12.63
C ASP A 78 -5.68 3.42 -11.86
N LYS A 79 -4.88 4.23 -12.56
CA LYS A 79 -3.65 4.83 -12.02
C LYS A 79 -3.92 5.68 -10.77
N GLU A 80 -4.93 6.55 -10.78
CA GLU A 80 -5.23 7.44 -9.64
C GLU A 80 -5.61 6.64 -8.38
N LYS A 81 -6.41 5.59 -8.56
CA LYS A 81 -6.83 4.72 -7.47
C LYS A 81 -5.67 3.85 -6.98
N MET A 82 -4.83 3.37 -7.90
CA MET A 82 -3.64 2.59 -7.54
C MET A 82 -2.61 3.44 -6.81
N ASP A 83 -2.38 4.68 -7.23
CA ASP A 83 -1.58 5.67 -6.49
C ASP A 83 -2.06 5.82 -5.05
N SER A 84 -3.38 5.92 -4.88
CA SER A 84 -3.98 6.05 -3.55
C SER A 84 -3.76 4.81 -2.69
N ILE A 85 -3.92 3.60 -3.26
CA ILE A 85 -3.65 2.33 -2.57
C ILE A 85 -2.19 2.26 -2.13
N THR A 86 -1.27 2.38 -3.09
CA THR A 86 0.16 2.17 -2.87
C THR A 86 0.74 3.19 -1.89
N LYS A 87 0.42 4.48 -2.08
CA LYS A 87 0.89 5.55 -1.18
C LYS A 87 0.37 5.40 0.25
N ASN A 88 -0.89 4.98 0.44
CA ASN A 88 -1.43 4.71 1.78
C ASN A 88 -0.73 3.54 2.46
N LEU A 89 -0.46 2.46 1.73
CA LEU A 89 0.20 1.29 2.29
C LEU A 89 1.66 1.58 2.65
N ILE A 90 2.45 2.19 1.75
CA ILE A 90 3.86 2.53 2.00
C ILE A 90 3.97 3.56 3.14
N SER A 91 3.16 4.63 3.11
CA SER A 91 3.20 5.63 4.17
C SER A 91 2.81 5.07 5.53
N ASN A 92 1.89 4.10 5.59
CA ASN A 92 1.56 3.40 6.84
C ASN A 92 2.74 2.55 7.32
N ALA A 93 3.36 1.75 6.46
CA ALA A 93 4.52 0.95 6.82
C ALA A 93 5.63 1.81 7.42
N ILE A 94 6.06 2.89 6.73
CA ILE A 94 7.09 3.82 7.23
C ILE A 94 6.64 4.51 8.52
N LYS A 95 5.37 4.85 8.65
CA LYS A 95 4.83 5.58 9.78
C LYS A 95 4.83 4.77 11.07
N TYR A 96 4.49 3.48 10.98
CA TYR A 96 4.37 2.58 12.12
C TYR A 96 5.65 1.81 12.43
N THR A 97 6.69 1.98 11.62
CA THR A 97 8.03 1.43 11.87
C THR A 97 8.84 2.43 12.69
N PRO A 98 9.48 2.00 13.80
CA PRO A 98 10.42 2.83 14.56
C PRO A 98 11.71 3.07 13.77
N ALA A 99 12.52 4.02 14.23
CA ALA A 99 13.86 4.24 13.67
C ALA A 99 14.70 2.96 13.71
N HIS A 100 15.55 2.79 12.70
CA HIS A 100 16.39 1.60 12.45
C HIS A 100 15.58 0.33 12.08
N GLY A 101 14.28 0.45 11.82
CA GLY A 101 13.47 -0.63 11.28
C GLY A 101 13.58 -0.72 9.75
N GLU A 102 12.86 -1.71 9.21
CA GLU A 102 12.88 -2.03 7.77
C GLU A 102 11.47 -2.06 7.20
N VAL A 103 11.35 -1.64 5.94
CA VAL A 103 10.13 -1.77 5.12
C VAL A 103 10.53 -2.40 3.80
N HIS A 104 9.90 -3.53 3.47
CA HIS A 104 10.13 -4.27 2.24
C HIS A 104 8.88 -4.20 1.36
N ILE A 105 9.06 -3.80 0.11
CA ILE A 105 8.01 -3.73 -0.90
C ILE A 105 8.34 -4.77 -1.96
N ILE A 106 7.42 -5.69 -2.20
CA ILE A 106 7.59 -6.76 -3.17
C ILE A 106 6.40 -6.74 -4.12
N ILE A 107 6.67 -6.72 -5.42
CA ILE A 107 5.68 -6.98 -6.44
C ILE A 107 5.95 -8.31 -7.12
N CYS A 108 4.87 -9.06 -7.35
CA CYS A 108 4.91 -10.32 -8.08
C CYS A 108 3.84 -10.32 -9.15
N HIS A 109 4.17 -10.93 -10.29
CA HIS A 109 3.23 -11.21 -11.36
C HIS A 109 3.19 -12.70 -11.64
N ASP A 110 1.99 -13.23 -11.82
CA ASP A 110 1.72 -14.57 -12.34
C ASP A 110 0.82 -14.46 -13.58
N LYS A 111 0.42 -15.61 -14.15
CA LYS A 111 -0.37 -15.65 -15.39
C LYS A 111 -1.68 -14.86 -15.33
N ASP A 112 -2.34 -14.82 -14.20
CA ASP A 112 -3.70 -14.31 -14.04
C ASP A 112 -3.80 -13.09 -13.13
N ASN A 113 -2.77 -12.84 -12.30
CA ASN A 113 -2.80 -11.82 -11.27
C ASN A 113 -1.45 -11.12 -11.13
N TRP A 114 -1.46 -9.95 -10.53
CA TRP A 114 -0.28 -9.38 -9.92
C TRP A 114 -0.57 -9.02 -8.45
N SER A 115 0.46 -8.93 -7.65
CA SER A 115 0.32 -8.61 -6.24
C SER A 115 1.36 -7.61 -5.77
N LEU A 116 0.94 -6.78 -4.83
CA LEU A 116 1.79 -5.88 -4.05
C LEU A 116 1.80 -6.38 -2.61
N GLU A 117 2.98 -6.67 -2.09
CA GLU A 117 3.20 -7.04 -0.69
C GLU A 117 4.10 -6.01 -0.03
N ILE A 118 3.68 -5.49 1.13
CA ILE A 118 4.46 -4.57 1.93
C ILE A 118 4.59 -5.16 3.33
N THR A 119 5.83 -5.36 3.75
CA THR A 119 6.18 -5.90 5.07
C THR A 119 6.99 -4.87 5.84
N ASP A 120 6.61 -4.59 7.07
CA ASP A 120 7.32 -3.71 7.98
C ASP A 120 7.74 -4.43 9.26
N THR A 121 8.80 -3.95 9.91
CA THR A 121 9.25 -4.39 11.23
C THR A 121 8.75 -3.47 12.34
N GLY A 122 7.54 -2.94 12.17
CA GLY A 122 6.94 -1.93 13.03
C GLY A 122 6.32 -2.48 14.32
N ILE A 123 5.51 -1.62 14.95
CA ILE A 123 4.83 -1.93 16.21
C ILE A 123 3.80 -3.05 16.10
N GLY A 124 3.48 -3.49 14.88
CA GLY A 124 2.44 -4.50 14.63
C GLY A 124 1.05 -4.07 15.09
N ILE A 125 0.12 -5.03 15.11
CA ILE A 125 -1.29 -4.80 15.43
C ILE A 125 -1.77 -5.86 16.42
N PRO A 126 -2.32 -5.47 17.57
CA PRO A 126 -2.88 -6.41 18.54
C PRO A 126 -3.94 -7.34 17.91
N ALA A 127 -3.87 -8.63 18.18
CA ALA A 127 -4.73 -9.64 17.54
C ALA A 127 -6.25 -9.34 17.71
N LYS A 128 -6.63 -8.78 18.85
CA LYS A 128 -8.03 -8.39 19.15
C LYS A 128 -8.55 -7.25 18.26
N GLU A 129 -7.64 -6.48 17.66
CA GLU A 129 -7.95 -5.28 16.91
C GLU A 129 -7.91 -5.50 15.39
N GLN A 130 -7.29 -6.58 14.93
CA GLN A 130 -7.12 -6.85 13.49
C GLN A 130 -8.44 -6.88 12.72
N LYS A 131 -9.51 -7.45 13.30
CA LYS A 131 -10.85 -7.47 12.68
C LYS A 131 -11.50 -6.08 12.52
N LYS A 132 -10.94 -5.04 13.15
CA LYS A 132 -11.48 -3.67 13.10
C LYS A 132 -10.73 -2.76 12.12
N LEU A 133 -9.65 -3.23 11.50
CA LEU A 133 -8.71 -2.43 10.70
C LEU A 133 -9.37 -1.69 9.52
N PHE A 134 -10.40 -2.27 8.95
CA PHE A 134 -11.13 -1.68 7.81
C PHE A 134 -12.33 -0.84 8.24
N LYS A 135 -12.57 -0.67 9.55
CA LYS A 135 -13.62 0.23 10.04
C LYS A 135 -13.17 1.69 9.91
N LEU A 136 -14.14 2.54 9.62
CA LEU A 136 -13.92 3.99 9.51
C LEU A 136 -13.38 4.54 10.83
N HIS A 137 -12.36 5.38 10.76
CA HIS A 137 -11.69 6.03 11.91
C HIS A 137 -11.07 5.06 12.92
N PHE A 138 -10.92 3.79 12.58
CA PHE A 138 -10.26 2.86 13.49
C PHE A 138 -8.76 3.13 13.57
N ARG A 139 -8.23 3.10 14.80
CA ARG A 139 -6.79 3.21 15.10
C ARG A 139 -6.46 2.21 16.21
N GLY A 140 -5.38 1.46 16.02
CA GLY A 140 -4.91 0.51 17.03
C GLY A 140 -4.52 1.21 18.35
N SER A 141 -4.81 0.58 19.47
CA SER A 141 -4.50 1.10 20.79
C SER A 141 -3.01 1.35 20.99
N ASN A 142 -2.15 0.46 20.49
CA ASN A 142 -0.69 0.61 20.52
C ASN A 142 -0.22 1.83 19.74
N ALA A 143 -0.82 2.12 18.57
CA ALA A 143 -0.52 3.31 17.77
C ALA A 143 -0.96 4.62 18.47
N ILE A 144 -2.07 4.58 19.20
CA ILE A 144 -2.54 5.72 20.01
C ILE A 144 -1.58 5.95 21.18
N ASN A 145 -1.21 4.90 21.90
CA ASN A 145 -0.28 4.94 23.02
C ASN A 145 1.12 5.44 22.60
N ALA A 146 1.59 5.04 21.44
CA ALA A 146 2.82 5.54 20.83
C ALA A 146 2.69 6.96 20.24
N LYS A 147 1.56 7.64 20.38
CA LYS A 147 1.27 8.99 19.85
C LYS A 147 1.50 9.12 18.33
N ILE A 148 1.38 8.02 17.59
CA ILE A 148 1.53 8.04 16.13
C ILE A 148 0.29 8.70 15.53
N THR A 149 0.45 9.83 14.85
CA THR A 149 -0.66 10.60 14.30
C THR A 149 -1.32 9.89 13.10
N GLY A 150 -2.65 9.85 12.99
CA GLY A 150 -3.37 9.25 11.85
C GLY A 150 -4.88 9.52 11.91
N SER A 151 -5.54 9.51 10.75
CA SER A 151 -6.99 9.70 10.63
C SER A 151 -7.81 8.43 10.80
N GLY A 152 -7.19 7.24 10.66
CA GLY A 152 -7.89 5.96 10.64
C GLY A 152 -8.73 5.71 9.38
N ILE A 153 -8.53 6.48 8.31
CA ILE A 153 -9.30 6.38 7.05
C ILE A 153 -8.52 5.61 5.98
N GLY A 154 -7.17 5.68 6.01
CA GLY A 154 -6.31 5.20 4.92
C GLY A 154 -6.53 3.73 4.57
N LEU A 155 -6.57 2.84 5.56
CA LEU A 155 -6.70 1.40 5.31
C LEU A 155 -8.12 1.01 4.85
N MET A 156 -9.15 1.69 5.33
CA MET A 156 -10.51 1.52 4.84
C MET A 156 -10.62 1.99 3.37
N LEU A 157 -9.97 3.11 3.01
CA LEU A 157 -9.91 3.57 1.63
C LEU A 157 -9.21 2.53 0.73
N VAL A 158 -8.07 2.00 1.18
CA VAL A 158 -7.36 0.92 0.48
C VAL A 158 -8.29 -0.26 0.23
N TRP A 159 -8.97 -0.75 1.25
CA TRP A 159 -9.91 -1.86 1.15
C TRP A 159 -11.01 -1.60 0.09
N LYS A 160 -11.64 -0.42 0.10
CA LYS A 160 -12.65 -0.05 -0.90
C LYS A 160 -12.08 -0.03 -2.32
N LEU A 161 -10.91 0.59 -2.51
CA LEU A 161 -10.28 0.73 -3.82
C LEU A 161 -9.82 -0.62 -4.38
N VAL A 162 -9.30 -1.50 -3.53
CA VAL A 162 -8.94 -2.88 -3.89
C VAL A 162 -10.19 -3.65 -4.36
N ARG A 163 -11.30 -3.54 -3.65
CA ARG A 163 -12.56 -4.18 -4.04
C ARG A 163 -13.12 -3.68 -5.36
N ILE A 164 -13.05 -2.37 -5.63
CA ILE A 164 -13.46 -1.80 -6.92
C ILE A 164 -12.64 -2.41 -8.07
N HIS A 165 -11.34 -2.68 -7.85
CA HIS A 165 -10.49 -3.42 -8.78
C HIS A 165 -10.72 -4.94 -8.76
N LYS A 166 -11.75 -5.43 -8.03
CA LYS A 166 -12.03 -6.85 -7.82
C LYS A 166 -10.82 -7.63 -7.24
N GLY A 167 -9.95 -6.92 -6.55
CA GLY A 167 -8.79 -7.46 -5.88
C GLY A 167 -9.12 -8.00 -4.48
N LYS A 168 -8.13 -8.68 -3.90
CA LYS A 168 -8.16 -9.19 -2.52
C LYS A 168 -7.09 -8.50 -1.71
N ILE A 169 -7.36 -8.26 -0.41
CA ILE A 169 -6.39 -7.76 0.55
C ILE A 169 -6.31 -8.70 1.75
N SER A 170 -5.11 -9.02 2.17
CA SER A 170 -4.82 -9.76 3.39
C SER A 170 -3.84 -9.01 4.27
N ILE A 171 -3.97 -9.16 5.59
CA ILE A 171 -3.09 -8.54 6.58
C ILE A 171 -2.68 -9.62 7.58
N GLU A 172 -1.37 -9.76 7.76
CA GLU A 172 -0.74 -10.58 8.79
C GLU A 172 0.04 -9.65 9.70
N SER A 173 -0.21 -9.71 11.00
CA SER A 173 0.48 -8.83 11.93
C SER A 173 0.66 -9.47 13.29
N VAL A 174 1.81 -9.22 13.90
CA VAL A 174 2.10 -9.62 15.28
C VAL A 174 2.56 -8.37 16.02
N GLU A 175 1.95 -8.11 17.16
CA GLU A 175 2.31 -6.95 17.99
C GLU A 175 3.81 -6.98 18.34
N ASN A 176 4.47 -5.85 18.16
CA ASN A 176 5.91 -5.63 18.33
C ASN A 176 6.83 -6.44 17.38
N LYS A 177 6.28 -7.05 16.32
CA LYS A 177 7.08 -7.77 15.31
C LYS A 177 6.90 -7.20 13.89
N GLY A 178 5.83 -6.41 13.68
CA GLY A 178 5.53 -5.78 12.39
C GLY A 178 4.26 -6.27 11.74
N THR A 179 4.07 -5.79 10.50
CA THR A 179 2.86 -6.07 9.70
C THR A 179 3.25 -6.41 8.28
N ARG A 180 2.55 -7.38 7.71
CA ARG A 180 2.57 -7.70 6.28
C ARG A 180 1.19 -7.42 5.71
N VAL A 181 1.13 -6.58 4.69
CA VAL A 181 -0.08 -6.32 3.91
C VAL A 181 0.15 -6.82 2.49
N LYS A 182 -0.73 -7.69 2.01
CA LYS A 182 -0.69 -8.20 0.64
C LYS A 182 -1.98 -7.86 -0.08
N VAL A 183 -1.85 -7.30 -1.29
CA VAL A 183 -2.96 -6.99 -2.19
C VAL A 183 -2.77 -7.77 -3.48
N ILE A 184 -3.83 -8.39 -4.00
CA ILE A 184 -3.81 -9.19 -5.22
C ILE A 184 -4.83 -8.59 -6.19
N PHE A 185 -4.43 -8.36 -7.43
CA PHE A 185 -5.26 -7.78 -8.48
C PHE A 185 -5.38 -8.75 -9.67
N PRO A 186 -6.61 -9.19 -10.02
CA PRO A 186 -6.84 -10.03 -11.19
C PRO A 186 -6.69 -9.23 -12.49
N GLN A 187 -6.06 -9.84 -13.52
CA GLN A 187 -5.77 -9.18 -14.80
C GLN A 187 -6.70 -9.59 -15.95
N LYS A 188 -7.21 -10.84 -15.95
CA LYS A 188 -8.04 -11.38 -17.05
C LYS A 188 -9.19 -10.48 -17.45
N GLN A 189 -9.88 -9.89 -16.48
CA GLN A 189 -11.08 -9.10 -16.71
C GLN A 189 -10.80 -7.71 -17.33
N PHE A 190 -9.59 -7.19 -17.20
CA PHE A 190 -9.21 -5.88 -17.72
C PHE A 190 -8.53 -5.95 -19.09
N ARG A 191 -7.89 -7.07 -19.43
CA ARG A 191 -7.27 -7.33 -20.75
C ARG A 191 -8.26 -7.25 -21.92
N ASN A 192 -9.52 -7.62 -21.70
CA ASN A 192 -10.53 -7.67 -22.74
C ASN A 192 -11.34 -6.37 -22.87
N GLN A 193 -11.12 -5.38 -22.04
CA GLN A 193 -11.70 -4.06 -22.19
C GLN A 193 -10.79 -3.23 -23.10
N GLN A 194 -11.04 -3.25 -24.40
CA GLN A 194 -10.43 -2.32 -25.35
C GLN A 194 -10.90 -0.91 -25.01
N VAL A 195 -10.09 -0.17 -24.26
CA VAL A 195 -10.25 1.28 -24.12
C VAL A 195 -9.51 1.92 -25.29
N PRO A 196 -10.06 2.93 -25.98
CA PRO A 196 -9.37 3.63 -27.06
C PRO A 196 -8.04 4.18 -26.52
N THR A 197 -6.96 3.80 -27.15
CA THR A 197 -5.61 4.25 -26.83
C THR A 197 -5.50 5.73 -27.19
N GLU A 198 -5.56 6.62 -26.21
CA GLU A 198 -5.01 7.96 -26.39
C GLU A 198 -3.50 7.80 -26.51
N THR A 199 -2.99 8.05 -27.69
CA THR A 199 -1.56 7.99 -28.04
C THR A 199 -0.81 9.07 -27.27
N VAL A 200 -0.20 8.71 -26.16
CA VAL A 200 0.77 9.58 -25.49
C VAL A 200 2.03 9.56 -26.34
N GLN A 201 2.37 10.71 -26.92
CA GLN A 201 3.62 10.89 -27.64
C GLN A 201 4.80 10.67 -26.69
N GLN A 202 5.62 9.66 -26.99
CA GLN A 202 6.86 9.36 -26.29
C GLN A 202 7.88 10.46 -26.58
N GLU A 203 8.27 11.22 -25.56
CA GLU A 203 9.55 11.93 -25.60
C GLU A 203 10.68 10.91 -25.42
N ASN A 204 11.59 10.89 -26.39
CA ASN A 204 12.76 10.02 -26.45
C ASN A 204 13.74 10.33 -25.31
N VAL A 205 13.84 9.45 -24.32
CA VAL A 205 14.98 9.42 -23.40
C VAL A 205 15.75 8.11 -23.64
N ALA A 206 17.05 8.26 -23.91
CA ALA A 206 17.95 7.17 -24.26
C ALA A 206 18.11 6.16 -23.10
N PRO A 207 18.32 4.84 -23.40
CA PRO A 207 18.38 3.80 -22.37
C PRO A 207 19.73 3.82 -21.63
N VAL A 208 19.65 3.84 -20.31
CA VAL A 208 20.79 3.55 -19.41
C VAL A 208 20.73 2.06 -19.05
N SER A 209 21.80 1.33 -19.30
CA SER A 209 21.91 -0.13 -19.10
C SER A 209 21.92 -0.51 -17.61
N PRO A 210 21.16 -1.54 -17.18
CA PRO A 210 21.21 -2.05 -15.82
C PRO A 210 22.22 -3.20 -15.66
N SER A 211 22.93 -3.18 -14.54
CA SER A 211 23.80 -4.28 -14.10
C SER A 211 22.98 -5.48 -13.60
N ALA A 212 23.33 -6.68 -14.05
CA ALA A 212 22.67 -7.93 -13.76
C ALA A 212 22.74 -8.33 -12.28
N VAL A 213 21.61 -8.65 -11.65
CA VAL A 213 21.49 -9.34 -10.37
C VAL A 213 20.78 -10.69 -10.58
N SER A 214 21.40 -11.77 -10.10
CA SER A 214 21.05 -13.16 -10.32
C SER A 214 19.73 -13.61 -9.65
N PRO A 215 18.93 -14.53 -10.26
CA PRO A 215 17.59 -14.96 -9.80
C PRO A 215 17.54 -15.84 -8.54
N HIS A 216 18.67 -16.24 -7.96
CA HIS A 216 18.70 -17.28 -6.92
C HIS A 216 18.41 -16.82 -5.48
N THR A 217 18.36 -15.53 -5.20
CA THR A 217 18.22 -14.98 -3.83
C THR A 217 16.77 -14.95 -3.30
N TYR A 218 15.78 -15.24 -4.15
CA TYR A 218 14.37 -15.05 -3.84
C TYR A 218 13.77 -16.10 -2.89
N LYS A 219 14.21 -17.34 -3.01
CA LYS A 219 13.67 -18.46 -2.20
C LYS A 219 14.15 -18.42 -0.74
N ASP A 220 15.31 -17.89 -0.47
CA ASP A 220 15.92 -17.92 0.86
C ASP A 220 15.38 -16.83 1.79
N LEU A 221 15.01 -15.65 1.25
CA LEU A 221 14.34 -14.60 2.03
C LEU A 221 12.91 -14.97 2.44
N TYR A 222 12.24 -15.81 1.64
CA TYR A 222 10.90 -16.29 1.93
C TYR A 222 10.87 -17.26 3.12
N ARG A 223 11.95 -18.05 3.32
CA ARG A 223 12.03 -19.07 4.38
C ARG A 223 12.39 -18.52 5.76
N GLN A 224 13.11 -17.42 5.86
CA GLN A 224 13.56 -16.88 7.15
C GLN A 224 12.47 -16.16 7.94
N HIS A 225 11.38 -15.73 7.31
CA HIS A 225 10.28 -15.00 7.98
C HIS A 225 9.06 -15.87 8.34
N VAL A 226 9.04 -17.16 8.00
CA VAL A 226 7.83 -18.02 8.13
C VAL A 226 7.79 -18.83 9.45
N GLN A 227 8.73 -18.66 10.35
CA GLN A 227 8.67 -19.38 11.65
C GLN A 227 8.10 -18.50 12.76
N ASN A 228 6.79 -18.46 12.89
CA ASN A 228 6.00 -18.48 14.14
C ASN A 228 4.54 -18.05 13.90
N THR A 229 3.61 -18.91 14.27
CA THR A 229 2.15 -18.79 14.40
C THR A 229 1.54 -17.46 13.93
N GLN A 230 1.23 -17.36 12.65
CA GLN A 230 0.62 -16.17 12.06
C GLN A 230 -0.89 -16.35 11.99
N ARG A 231 -1.63 -15.37 12.46
CA ARG A 231 -3.07 -15.26 12.17
C ARG A 231 -3.24 -14.48 10.89
N ILE A 232 -3.76 -15.12 9.85
CA ILE A 232 -4.06 -14.51 8.56
C ILE A 232 -5.50 -13.95 8.63
N LEU A 233 -5.65 -12.66 8.39
CA LEU A 233 -6.96 -12.06 8.12
C LEU A 233 -7.12 -11.95 6.61
N VAL A 234 -7.89 -12.88 6.02
CA VAL A 234 -8.31 -12.79 4.62
C VAL A 234 -9.69 -12.13 4.59
N VAL A 235 -9.81 -11.01 3.88
CA VAL A 235 -11.10 -10.35 3.66
C VAL A 235 -11.59 -10.76 2.30
N GLU A 236 -12.42 -11.80 2.27
CA GLU A 236 -13.14 -12.25 1.08
C GLU A 236 -14.58 -11.68 1.06
N ASP A 237 -15.17 -11.68 -0.14
CA ASP A 237 -16.56 -11.24 -0.34
C ASP A 237 -17.49 -12.41 0.00
N ASN A 238 -17.62 -12.73 1.28
CA ASN A 238 -18.56 -13.73 1.77
C ASN A 238 -19.71 -12.97 2.47
N ASP A 239 -20.94 -13.13 2.00
CA ASP A 239 -22.14 -12.46 2.54
C ASP A 239 -22.46 -12.82 4.01
N ASP A 240 -21.79 -13.84 4.56
CA ASP A 240 -21.98 -14.30 5.94
C ASP A 240 -21.40 -13.35 7.02
N LEU A 241 -20.56 -12.38 6.65
CA LEU A 241 -20.03 -11.38 7.61
C LEU A 241 -20.93 -10.14 7.77
N ARG A 242 -22.06 -10.08 7.09
CA ARG A 242 -23.06 -9.00 7.25
C ARG A 242 -24.02 -9.20 8.43
N ARG A 243 -24.00 -10.36 9.08
CA ARG A 243 -24.97 -10.75 10.15
C ARG A 243 -24.33 -11.03 11.51
N SER A 244 -23.24 -10.36 11.85
CA SER A 244 -22.74 -10.41 13.23
C SER A 244 -22.25 -9.04 13.71
#